data_10d18e0b7d6c68c540e261ecf9cce645
#
_entry.id   10d18e0b7d6c68c540e261ecf9cce645
#
_cell.length_a   1.000
_cell.length_b   1.000
_cell.length_c   1.000
_cell.angle_alpha   90.00
_cell.angle_beta   90.00
_cell.angle_gamma   90.00
#
_symmetry.space_group_name_H-M   'P 1'
#
loop_
_entity.id
_entity.type
_entity.pdbx_description
1 polymer ?
#
loop_
_entity_poly.entity_id
_entity_poly.type
_entity_poly.pdbx_seq_one_letter_code
_entity_poly.pdbx_strand_id
1 'polypeptide(L)'
;MWKTDMKRFALVCMLATLGLTASAQVGDYRSEFAIGFSGGINLTAVDFNPSLKEGKLMGKNAGIILRYTCEKYIKAICAIQVEVNYFQQGWKEVEDESSDHFSKTMNYVQIPALARLAWGRERKGAQGYIVLGPQIGFLLSESQEYTGSWMEKERIHTYQYSHNADKSFDYGITLGAGMELSAPKLGHFQIEARYYYGLHDFYDNSSKGYFGRSGHNAITFKVGYLIDLFKSKNPNIR
;
A
#
# COMPACT_ATOMS: atom_id res chain seq x y z
N MET A 1 7.84 -35.14 -6.63
CA MET A 1 7.75 -33.70 -6.42
C MET A 1 6.41 -33.11 -6.92
N TRP A 2 5.91 -33.43 -8.08
CA TRP A 2 4.69 -32.83 -8.67
C TRP A 2 3.34 -33.19 -7.98
N LYS A 3 3.24 -34.35 -7.35
CA LYS A 3 2.01 -34.78 -6.63
C LYS A 3 1.72 -33.99 -5.34
N THR A 4 2.75 -33.45 -4.70
CA THR A 4 2.62 -32.68 -3.46
C THR A 4 2.14 -31.24 -3.74
N ASP A 5 2.57 -30.66 -4.85
CA ASP A 5 2.19 -29.30 -5.24
C ASP A 5 0.74 -29.26 -5.76
N MET A 6 0.31 -30.31 -6.43
CA MET A 6 -1.09 -30.46 -6.88
C MET A 6 -2.06 -30.60 -5.70
N LYS A 7 -1.65 -31.27 -4.61
CA LYS A 7 -2.46 -31.36 -3.39
C LYS A 7 -2.55 -30.03 -2.65
N ARG A 8 -1.45 -29.26 -2.61
CA ARG A 8 -1.44 -27.91 -2.02
C ARG A 8 -2.29 -26.93 -2.84
N PHE A 9 -2.21 -27.00 -4.16
CA PHE A 9 -3.05 -26.20 -5.05
C PHE A 9 -4.54 -26.56 -4.91
N ALA A 10 -4.88 -27.86 -4.83
CA ALA A 10 -6.24 -28.31 -4.59
C ALA A 10 -6.77 -27.88 -3.21
N LEU A 11 -5.91 -27.85 -2.17
CA LEU A 11 -6.28 -27.38 -0.83
C LEU A 11 -6.57 -25.87 -0.83
N VAL A 12 -5.77 -25.08 -1.55
CA VAL A 12 -5.99 -23.63 -1.70
C VAL A 12 -7.28 -23.35 -2.47
N CYS A 13 -7.54 -24.09 -3.55
CA CYS A 13 -8.80 -23.98 -4.30
C CYS A 13 -10.01 -24.41 -3.44
N MET A 14 -9.87 -25.43 -2.62
CA MET A 14 -10.94 -25.91 -1.72
C MET A 14 -11.23 -24.92 -0.59
N LEU A 15 -10.20 -24.25 -0.05
CA LEU A 15 -10.35 -23.15 0.90
C LEU A 15 -10.99 -21.91 0.25
N ALA A 16 -10.67 -21.63 -0.99
CA ALA A 16 -11.28 -20.53 -1.75
C ALA A 16 -12.78 -20.79 -2.05
N THR A 17 -13.16 -22.05 -2.32
CA THR A 17 -14.57 -22.40 -2.57
C THR A 17 -15.42 -22.41 -1.30
N LEU A 18 -14.86 -22.72 -0.13
CA LEU A 18 -15.56 -22.65 1.16
C LEU A 18 -15.94 -21.22 1.55
N GLY A 19 -15.23 -20.21 1.05
CA GLY A 19 -15.57 -18.80 1.25
C GLY A 19 -16.77 -18.31 0.42
N LEU A 20 -17.18 -19.05 -0.62
CA LEU A 20 -18.24 -18.62 -1.55
C LEU A 20 -19.66 -18.94 -1.09
N THR A 21 -19.84 -19.72 -0.03
CA THR A 21 -21.17 -20.07 0.51
C THR A 21 -21.71 -19.11 1.57
N ALA A 22 -21.06 -17.93 1.77
CA ALA A 22 -21.63 -16.89 2.62
C ALA A 22 -22.89 -16.35 1.94
N SER A 23 -24.06 -16.82 2.42
CA SER A 23 -25.38 -16.34 2.01
C SER A 23 -25.42 -14.83 2.16
N ALA A 24 -25.46 -14.15 1.04
CA ALA A 24 -25.65 -12.71 1.01
C ALA A 24 -27.04 -12.41 1.59
N GLN A 25 -27.12 -11.91 2.80
CA GLN A 25 -28.34 -11.29 3.27
C GLN A 25 -28.66 -10.14 2.32
N VAL A 26 -29.70 -10.32 1.53
CA VAL A 26 -30.38 -9.23 0.82
C VAL A 26 -30.95 -8.36 1.94
N GLY A 27 -30.29 -7.30 2.26
CA GLY A 27 -30.68 -6.48 3.39
C GLY A 27 -30.35 -5.04 3.11
N ASP A 28 -31.08 -4.22 3.69
CA ASP A 28 -30.95 -2.81 3.98
C ASP A 28 -29.94 -2.03 3.13
N TYR A 29 -30.42 -1.13 2.30
CA TYR A 29 -29.68 -0.04 1.71
C TYR A 29 -28.86 0.67 2.79
N ARG A 30 -27.58 0.79 2.58
CA ARG A 30 -26.66 1.34 3.56
C ARG A 30 -25.74 2.37 2.95
N SER A 31 -25.69 3.52 3.61
CA SER A 31 -24.59 4.45 3.51
C SER A 31 -23.93 4.50 4.87
N GLU A 32 -22.71 4.00 4.98
CA GLU A 32 -21.95 4.01 6.22
C GLU A 32 -20.68 4.82 6.01
N PHE A 33 -20.40 5.74 6.92
CA PHE A 33 -19.16 6.50 6.95
C PHE A 33 -18.36 6.11 8.19
N ALA A 34 -17.12 5.68 7.96
CA ALA A 34 -16.21 5.29 9.00
C ALA A 34 -14.92 6.11 8.92
N ILE A 35 -14.35 6.37 10.09
CA ILE A 35 -13.03 6.99 10.25
C ILE A 35 -12.14 6.07 11.06
N GLY A 36 -10.85 6.09 10.78
CA GLY A 36 -9.91 5.25 11.50
C GLY A 36 -8.48 5.66 11.36
N PHE A 37 -7.62 4.87 12.00
CA PHE A 37 -6.17 5.01 11.95
C PHE A 37 -5.56 3.75 11.37
N SER A 38 -4.41 3.89 10.75
CA SER A 38 -3.59 2.77 10.33
C SER A 38 -2.12 3.04 10.56
N GLY A 39 -1.36 1.96 10.69
CA GLY A 39 0.08 2.01 10.77
C GLY A 39 0.69 0.70 10.30
N GLY A 40 1.95 0.74 9.88
CA GLY A 40 2.61 -0.43 9.36
C GLY A 40 4.03 -0.18 8.89
N ILE A 41 4.52 -1.13 8.13
CA ILE A 41 5.87 -1.12 7.56
C ILE A 41 5.80 -1.15 6.03
N ASN A 42 6.80 -0.53 5.41
CA ASN A 42 6.98 -0.49 3.97
C ASN A 42 8.29 -1.16 3.59
N LEU A 43 8.28 -1.93 2.52
CA LEU A 43 9.47 -2.40 1.84
C LEU A 43 9.52 -1.68 0.50
N THR A 44 10.44 -0.74 0.36
CA THR A 44 10.50 0.16 -0.78
C THR A 44 11.76 -0.05 -1.60
N ALA A 45 11.67 0.19 -2.88
CA ALA A 45 12.75 0.21 -3.84
C ALA A 45 12.47 1.27 -4.90
N VAL A 46 13.46 1.65 -5.67
CA VAL A 46 13.33 2.60 -6.79
C VAL A 46 13.72 1.89 -8.07
N ASP A 47 12.94 2.06 -9.10
CA ASP A 47 13.23 1.53 -10.43
C ASP A 47 14.11 2.53 -11.18
N PHE A 48 15.44 2.33 -11.14
CA PHE A 48 16.40 3.19 -11.81
C PHE A 48 16.77 2.69 -13.21
N ASN A 49 16.93 3.64 -14.14
CA ASN A 49 17.54 3.38 -15.44
C ASN A 49 18.60 4.49 -15.73
N PRO A 50 19.90 4.19 -15.78
CA PRO A 50 20.53 2.86 -15.62
C PRO A 50 20.31 2.26 -14.23
N SER A 51 20.23 0.92 -14.19
CA SER A 51 19.94 0.19 -12.95
C SER A 51 21.07 0.28 -11.94
N LEU A 52 20.71 0.55 -10.69
CA LEU A 52 21.61 0.48 -9.54
C LEU A 52 21.45 -0.87 -8.84
N LYS A 53 22.48 -1.30 -8.12
CA LYS A 53 22.39 -2.49 -7.27
C LYS A 53 21.73 -2.12 -5.95
N GLU A 54 20.42 -2.34 -5.89
CA GLU A 54 19.59 -1.92 -4.78
C GLU A 54 19.15 -3.07 -3.90
N GLY A 55 19.09 -2.80 -2.60
CA GLY A 55 18.34 -3.55 -1.62
C GLY A 55 17.02 -2.83 -1.28
N LYS A 56 16.08 -3.56 -0.71
CA LYS A 56 14.84 -2.96 -0.22
C LYS A 56 15.09 -2.14 1.04
N LEU A 57 14.61 -0.91 1.07
CA LEU A 57 14.60 -0.08 2.26
C LEU A 57 13.34 -0.36 3.07
N MET A 58 13.50 -0.60 4.37
CA MET A 58 12.39 -0.75 5.30
C MET A 58 12.03 0.62 5.89
N GLY A 59 10.83 1.09 5.57
CA GLY A 59 10.25 2.33 6.09
C GLY A 59 9.05 2.06 6.97
N LYS A 60 8.48 3.12 7.52
CA LYS A 60 7.27 3.11 8.36
C LYS A 60 6.17 3.92 7.69
N ASN A 61 4.92 3.57 8.00
CA ASN A 61 3.77 4.38 7.62
C ASN A 61 2.79 4.49 8.77
N ALA A 62 2.09 5.62 8.82
CA ALA A 62 0.98 5.85 9.73
C ALA A 62 0.03 6.87 9.10
N GLY A 63 -1.27 6.73 9.33
CA GLY A 63 -2.23 7.66 8.75
C GLY A 63 -3.66 7.49 9.21
N ILE A 64 -4.50 8.35 8.66
CA ILE A 64 -5.94 8.39 8.90
C ILE A 64 -6.65 7.79 7.69
N ILE A 65 -7.69 7.02 7.96
CA ILE A 65 -8.55 6.38 6.96
C ILE A 65 -9.94 6.99 7.05
N LEU A 66 -10.48 7.39 5.91
CA LEU A 66 -11.87 7.78 5.70
C LEU A 66 -12.48 6.78 4.73
N ARG A 67 -13.56 6.13 5.14
CA ARG A 67 -14.24 5.13 4.32
C ARG A 67 -15.72 5.41 4.23
N TYR A 68 -16.20 5.48 3.00
CA TYR A 68 -17.63 5.55 2.69
C TYR A 68 -18.06 4.24 2.04
N THR A 69 -18.87 3.46 2.74
CA THR A 69 -19.43 2.20 2.25
C THR A 69 -20.73 2.49 1.56
N CYS A 70 -20.80 2.13 0.28
CA CYS A 70 -21.97 2.24 -0.55
C CYS A 70 -22.87 1.01 -0.39
N GLU A 71 -23.98 1.02 -1.13
CA GLU A 71 -24.88 -0.11 -1.22
C GLU A 71 -24.17 -1.36 -1.72
N LYS A 72 -24.63 -2.50 -1.22
CA LYS A 72 -24.17 -3.80 -1.68
C LYS A 72 -24.64 -4.06 -3.10
N TYR A 73 -23.69 -4.32 -4.00
CA TYR A 73 -23.99 -4.70 -5.37
C TYR A 73 -23.78 -6.21 -5.56
N ILE A 74 -24.86 -6.93 -5.85
CA ILE A 74 -24.93 -8.40 -6.00
C ILE A 74 -24.46 -9.10 -4.72
N LYS A 75 -23.16 -9.44 -4.61
CA LYS A 75 -22.54 -10.13 -3.46
C LYS A 75 -21.35 -9.35 -2.88
N ALA A 76 -20.94 -8.27 -3.51
CA ALA A 76 -19.81 -7.46 -3.09
C ALA A 76 -20.27 -6.19 -2.36
N ILE A 77 -19.59 -5.87 -1.29
CA ILE A 77 -19.72 -4.62 -0.56
C ILE A 77 -18.77 -3.62 -1.20
N CYS A 78 -19.32 -2.57 -1.78
CA CYS A 78 -18.53 -1.52 -2.43
C CYS A 78 -18.29 -0.37 -1.45
N ALA A 79 -17.06 0.12 -1.41
CA ALA A 79 -16.71 1.29 -0.64
C ALA A 79 -15.67 2.14 -1.38
N ILE A 80 -15.64 3.42 -1.06
CA ILE A 80 -14.56 4.34 -1.41
C ILE A 80 -13.77 4.60 -0.13
N GLN A 81 -12.45 4.46 -0.22
CA GLN A 81 -11.54 4.67 0.90
C GLN A 81 -10.50 5.71 0.50
N VAL A 82 -10.44 6.80 1.24
CA VAL A 82 -9.44 7.86 1.08
C VAL A 82 -8.60 7.89 2.35
N GLU A 83 -7.30 8.05 2.19
CA GLU A 83 -6.41 8.09 3.33
C GLU A 83 -5.46 9.29 3.23
N VAL A 84 -4.94 9.69 4.37
CA VAL A 84 -3.81 10.60 4.46
C VAL A 84 -2.75 9.92 5.31
N ASN A 85 -1.65 9.54 4.68
CA ASN A 85 -0.60 8.74 5.30
C ASN A 85 0.73 9.51 5.30
N TYR A 86 1.41 9.54 6.44
CA TYR A 86 2.84 9.73 6.48
C TYR A 86 3.50 8.42 6.02
N PHE A 87 4.42 8.52 5.07
CA PHE A 87 4.99 7.37 4.40
C PHE A 87 6.48 7.54 4.16
N GLN A 88 7.28 6.62 4.67
CA GLN A 88 8.70 6.58 4.41
C GLN A 88 8.99 5.65 3.25
N GLN A 89 9.66 6.15 2.22
CA GLN A 89 10.10 5.38 1.06
C GLN A 89 11.50 5.77 0.65
N GLY A 90 12.11 5.01 -0.26
CA GLY A 90 13.46 5.25 -0.73
C GLY A 90 14.13 3.95 -1.15
N TRP A 91 15.46 3.95 -1.13
CA TRP A 91 16.26 2.79 -1.50
C TRP A 91 17.50 2.64 -0.63
N LYS A 92 18.08 1.46 -0.69
CA LYS A 92 19.33 1.14 -0.04
C LYS A 92 20.28 0.51 -1.07
N GLU A 93 21.49 0.98 -1.15
CA GLU A 93 22.56 0.36 -1.94
C GLU A 93 23.45 -0.45 -1.01
N VAL A 94 23.86 -1.64 -1.44
CA VAL A 94 24.68 -2.57 -0.65
C VAL A 94 25.79 -3.11 -1.53
N GLU A 95 26.98 -3.20 -0.99
CA GLU A 95 28.14 -3.80 -1.63
C GLU A 95 28.30 -5.26 -1.18
N ASP A 96 28.57 -6.19 -2.11
CA ASP A 96 28.60 -7.63 -1.79
C ASP A 96 29.76 -8.04 -0.87
N GLU A 97 30.89 -7.33 -0.94
CA GLU A 97 32.12 -7.68 -0.23
C GLU A 97 32.39 -6.81 1.01
N SER A 98 31.50 -5.86 1.31
CA SER A 98 31.65 -4.91 2.39
C SER A 98 30.35 -4.75 3.16
N SER A 99 30.44 -4.43 4.46
CA SER A 99 29.27 -4.01 5.24
C SER A 99 28.87 -2.57 4.99
N ASP A 100 29.58 -1.86 4.11
CA ASP A 100 29.28 -0.48 3.76
C ASP A 100 27.97 -0.40 3.00
N HIS A 101 27.17 0.60 3.31
CA HIS A 101 25.92 0.84 2.63
C HIS A 101 25.60 2.32 2.55
N PHE A 102 24.78 2.65 1.57
CA PHE A 102 24.15 3.94 1.40
C PHE A 102 22.64 3.72 1.43
N SER A 103 21.92 4.59 2.12
CA SER A 103 20.47 4.62 2.10
C SER A 103 19.97 6.05 1.97
N LYS A 104 18.97 6.22 1.11
CA LYS A 104 18.25 7.49 0.98
C LYS A 104 16.79 7.25 1.37
N THR A 105 16.37 7.92 2.43
CA THR A 105 15.00 7.89 2.95
C THR A 105 14.31 9.18 2.57
N MET A 106 13.13 9.05 1.99
CA MET A 106 12.27 10.14 1.56
C MET A 106 10.94 10.03 2.28
N ASN A 107 10.54 11.08 2.96
CA ASN A 107 9.31 11.13 3.73
C ASN A 107 8.24 11.86 2.93
N TYR A 108 7.11 11.21 2.72
CA TYR A 108 5.97 11.72 1.94
C TYR A 108 4.71 11.83 2.79
N VAL A 109 3.85 12.77 2.43
CA VAL A 109 2.42 12.64 2.68
C VAL A 109 1.80 12.02 1.44
N GLN A 110 1.18 10.85 1.61
CA GLN A 110 0.51 10.11 0.53
C GLN A 110 -1.00 10.13 0.73
N ILE A 111 -1.72 10.35 -0.36
CA ILE A 111 -3.19 10.41 -0.38
C ILE A 111 -3.69 9.40 -1.42
N PRO A 112 -3.88 8.12 -1.06
CA PRO A 112 -4.55 7.16 -1.91
C PRO A 112 -6.07 7.37 -1.90
N ALA A 113 -6.67 7.28 -3.09
CA ALA A 113 -8.12 7.23 -3.28
C ALA A 113 -8.48 5.86 -3.88
N LEU A 114 -9.04 4.99 -3.06
CA LEU A 114 -9.16 3.56 -3.37
C LEU A 114 -10.63 3.15 -3.49
N ALA A 115 -10.96 2.44 -4.56
CA ALA A 115 -12.14 1.62 -4.63
C ALA A 115 -11.89 0.33 -3.83
N ARG A 116 -12.81 -0.02 -2.93
CA ARG A 116 -12.75 -1.22 -2.11
C ARG A 116 -13.92 -2.14 -2.43
N LEU A 117 -13.61 -3.39 -2.71
CA LEU A 117 -14.58 -4.46 -2.89
C LEU A 117 -14.37 -5.51 -1.82
N ALA A 118 -15.40 -5.81 -1.04
CA ALA A 118 -15.31 -6.75 0.07
C ALA A 118 -16.38 -7.84 -0.04
N TRP A 119 -16.02 -9.02 0.46
CA TRP A 119 -16.89 -10.20 0.50
C TRP A 119 -16.82 -10.81 1.90
N GLY A 120 -17.97 -11.17 2.43
CA GLY A 120 -18.05 -11.81 3.75
C GLY A 120 -19.18 -11.25 4.61
N ARG A 121 -18.98 -11.29 5.93
CA ARG A 121 -19.96 -10.85 6.92
C ARG A 121 -19.82 -9.37 7.22
N GLU A 122 -20.82 -8.59 6.89
CA GLU A 122 -20.79 -7.13 7.03
C GLU A 122 -20.81 -6.64 8.48
N ARG A 123 -21.74 -7.17 9.29
CA ARG A 123 -22.05 -6.58 10.61
C ARG A 123 -21.27 -7.22 11.76
N LYS A 124 -21.00 -8.50 11.65
CA LYS A 124 -20.31 -9.27 12.71
C LYS A 124 -19.56 -10.42 12.06
N GLY A 125 -18.26 -10.36 12.09
CA GLY A 125 -17.39 -11.43 11.60
C GLY A 125 -16.35 -10.94 10.62
N ALA A 126 -15.78 -11.87 9.87
CA ALA A 126 -14.71 -11.63 8.95
C ALA A 126 -15.21 -11.33 7.53
N GLN A 127 -14.52 -10.44 6.84
CA GLN A 127 -14.63 -10.20 5.40
C GLN A 127 -13.24 -10.07 4.79
N GLY A 128 -13.07 -10.64 3.60
CA GLY A 128 -11.93 -10.38 2.75
C GLY A 128 -12.22 -9.22 1.81
N TYR A 129 -11.20 -8.46 1.43
CA TYR A 129 -11.39 -7.36 0.49
C TYR A 129 -10.17 -7.13 -0.40
N ILE A 130 -10.41 -6.46 -1.51
CA ILE A 130 -9.39 -5.91 -2.39
C ILE A 130 -9.57 -4.41 -2.49
N VAL A 131 -8.48 -3.70 -2.71
CA VAL A 131 -8.46 -2.25 -2.95
C VAL A 131 -7.65 -1.94 -4.19
N LEU A 132 -8.10 -0.96 -4.96
CA LEU A 132 -7.41 -0.48 -6.15
C LEU A 132 -7.72 0.99 -6.34
N GLY A 133 -6.72 1.77 -6.70
CA GLY A 133 -6.94 3.17 -7.07
C GLY A 133 -5.67 3.99 -7.25
N PRO A 134 -5.83 5.24 -7.66
CA PRO A 134 -4.74 6.19 -7.76
C PRO A 134 -4.24 6.61 -6.38
N GLN A 135 -2.97 6.96 -6.34
CA GLN A 135 -2.32 7.52 -5.16
C GLN A 135 -1.45 8.69 -5.59
N ILE A 136 -1.52 9.77 -4.85
CA ILE A 136 -0.65 10.93 -4.99
C ILE A 136 0.18 11.10 -3.73
N GLY A 137 1.36 11.70 -3.88
CA GLY A 137 2.29 11.91 -2.80
C GLY A 137 2.98 13.27 -2.90
N PHE A 138 3.29 13.86 -1.76
CA PHE A 138 4.04 15.09 -1.63
C PHE A 138 5.25 14.86 -0.74
N LEU A 139 6.44 15.13 -1.26
CA LEU A 139 7.69 15.01 -0.53
C LEU A 139 7.76 16.07 0.58
N LEU A 140 8.02 15.63 1.80
CA LEU A 140 8.22 16.51 2.96
C LEU A 140 9.69 16.74 3.25
N SER A 141 10.48 15.68 3.24
CA SER A 141 11.91 15.73 3.58
C SER A 141 12.65 14.53 3.02
N GLU A 142 13.94 14.70 2.85
CA GLU A 142 14.89 13.67 2.46
C GLU A 142 15.98 13.56 3.51
N SER A 143 16.48 12.35 3.73
CA SER A 143 17.65 12.08 4.55
C SER A 143 18.52 11.01 3.89
N GLN A 144 19.82 11.15 4.08
CA GLN A 144 20.81 10.21 3.55
C GLN A 144 21.65 9.69 4.70
N GLU A 145 21.89 8.39 4.69
CA GLU A 145 22.78 7.72 5.63
C GLU A 145 23.76 6.84 4.85
N TYR A 146 25.01 6.91 5.21
CA TYR A 146 26.06 6.07 4.65
C TYR A 146 27.01 5.62 5.74
N THR A 147 27.61 4.44 5.55
CA THR A 147 28.54 3.86 6.52
C THR A 147 29.88 3.53 5.86
N GLY A 148 30.93 3.54 6.70
CA GLY A 148 32.28 3.21 6.28
C GLY A 148 32.84 4.18 5.24
N SER A 149 33.56 3.64 4.29
CA SER A 149 34.23 4.40 3.21
C SER A 149 33.36 4.57 1.97
N TRP A 150 32.02 4.54 2.11
CA TRP A 150 31.11 4.58 0.95
C TRP A 150 31.38 5.71 -0.03
N MET A 151 31.62 6.92 0.45
CA MET A 151 31.83 8.11 -0.37
C MET A 151 33.28 8.23 -0.89
N GLU A 152 34.22 7.46 -0.36
CA GLU A 152 35.64 7.49 -0.76
C GLU A 152 35.94 6.57 -1.95
N LYS A 153 35.05 5.61 -2.23
CA LYS A 153 35.23 4.63 -3.31
C LYS A 153 34.80 5.20 -4.64
N GLU A 154 35.57 5.00 -5.69
CA GLU A 154 35.15 5.29 -7.07
C GLU A 154 33.99 4.40 -7.49
N ARG A 155 32.90 5.01 -7.96
CA ARG A 155 31.69 4.34 -8.42
C ARG A 155 31.26 4.86 -9.78
N ILE A 156 30.66 3.99 -10.58
CA ILE A 156 30.24 4.33 -11.95
C ILE A 156 29.07 5.33 -11.89
N HIS A 157 28.21 5.21 -10.90
CA HIS A 157 27.02 6.06 -10.73
C HIS A 157 27.08 6.74 -9.37
N THR A 158 27.20 8.07 -9.34
CA THR A 158 27.37 8.87 -8.12
C THR A 158 26.39 10.04 -8.02
N TYR A 159 25.60 10.26 -9.06
CA TYR A 159 24.67 11.40 -9.14
C TYR A 159 23.69 11.43 -7.96
N GLN A 160 23.16 10.25 -7.58
CA GLN A 160 22.17 10.11 -6.52
C GLN A 160 22.70 10.47 -5.12
N TYR A 161 24.02 10.50 -4.90
CA TYR A 161 24.60 10.80 -3.59
C TYR A 161 24.63 12.30 -3.28
N SER A 162 24.75 13.13 -4.31
CA SER A 162 24.86 14.59 -4.16
C SER A 162 23.60 15.34 -4.56
N HIS A 163 22.61 14.64 -5.15
CA HIS A 163 21.40 15.26 -5.68
C HIS A 163 20.18 14.94 -4.82
N ASN A 164 19.41 15.98 -4.50
CA ASN A 164 18.08 15.82 -3.93
C ASN A 164 17.08 15.51 -5.05
N ALA A 165 15.88 15.08 -4.68
CA ALA A 165 14.81 14.90 -5.66
C ALA A 165 14.48 16.23 -6.35
N ASP A 166 14.45 16.20 -7.67
CA ASP A 166 14.11 17.39 -8.47
C ASP A 166 12.61 17.71 -8.38
N LYS A 167 11.81 16.70 -8.13
CA LYS A 167 10.35 16.82 -8.08
C LYS A 167 9.81 16.32 -6.73
N SER A 168 9.00 17.16 -6.10
CA SER A 168 8.38 16.88 -4.82
C SER A 168 7.02 16.17 -4.92
N PHE A 169 6.44 16.10 -6.12
CA PHE A 169 5.17 15.46 -6.38
C PHE A 169 5.39 14.04 -6.90
N ASP A 170 4.67 13.07 -6.37
CA ASP A 170 4.68 11.66 -6.79
C ASP A 170 3.26 11.21 -7.10
N TYR A 171 3.08 10.34 -8.07
CA TYR A 171 1.79 9.70 -8.34
C TYR A 171 1.98 8.31 -8.91
N GLY A 172 0.99 7.47 -8.66
CA GLY A 172 1.00 6.08 -9.11
C GLY A 172 -0.30 5.36 -8.85
N ILE A 173 -0.24 4.05 -8.92
CA ILE A 173 -1.37 3.16 -8.72
C ILE A 173 -1.09 2.24 -7.53
N THR A 174 -2.09 2.08 -6.68
CA THR A 174 -2.05 1.17 -5.53
C THR A 174 -3.05 0.05 -5.73
N LEU A 175 -2.59 -1.18 -5.55
CA LEU A 175 -3.40 -2.40 -5.47
C LEU A 175 -3.14 -3.07 -4.14
N GLY A 176 -4.17 -3.59 -3.49
CA GLY A 176 -4.01 -4.30 -2.23
C GLY A 176 -5.10 -5.32 -1.96
N ALA A 177 -4.84 -6.15 -0.97
CA ALA A 177 -5.80 -7.10 -0.44
C ALA A 177 -5.67 -7.17 1.09
N GLY A 178 -6.78 -7.45 1.75
CA GLY A 178 -6.79 -7.51 3.20
C GLY A 178 -7.96 -8.30 3.76
N MET A 179 -7.94 -8.39 5.07
CA MET A 179 -9.02 -8.96 5.87
C MET A 179 -9.48 -7.95 6.90
N GLU A 180 -10.76 -7.92 7.16
CA GLU A 180 -11.37 -7.07 8.17
C GLU A 180 -12.24 -7.90 9.10
N LEU A 181 -12.12 -7.65 10.39
CA LEU A 181 -12.97 -8.19 11.44
C LEU A 181 -13.88 -7.08 11.95
N SER A 182 -15.18 -7.22 11.69
CA SER A 182 -16.19 -6.30 12.18
C SER A 182 -16.81 -6.80 13.47
N ALA A 183 -16.73 -6.00 14.53
CA ALA A 183 -17.32 -6.30 15.82
C ALA A 183 -18.35 -5.21 16.18
N PRO A 184 -19.64 -5.57 16.39
CA PRO A 184 -20.66 -4.62 16.80
C PRO A 184 -20.22 -3.86 18.06
N LYS A 185 -20.33 -2.54 18.06
CA LYS A 185 -19.91 -1.60 19.11
C LYS A 185 -18.41 -1.42 19.33
N LEU A 186 -17.55 -2.28 18.75
CA LEU A 186 -16.10 -2.16 18.87
C LEU A 186 -15.46 -1.56 17.60
N GLY A 187 -16.17 -1.60 16.44
CA GLY A 187 -15.61 -1.10 15.17
C GLY A 187 -15.00 -2.19 14.30
N HIS A 188 -14.08 -1.80 13.44
CA HIS A 188 -13.49 -2.64 12.41
C HIS A 188 -11.98 -2.71 12.56
N PHE A 189 -11.45 -3.92 12.68
CA PHE A 189 -10.02 -4.18 12.67
C PHE A 189 -9.63 -4.74 11.32
N GLN A 190 -8.64 -4.15 10.67
CA GLN A 190 -8.19 -4.59 9.36
C GLN A 190 -6.69 -4.88 9.34
N ILE A 191 -6.31 -5.88 8.56
CA ILE A 191 -4.93 -6.17 8.15
C ILE A 191 -4.88 -6.15 6.63
N GLU A 192 -3.86 -5.54 6.07
CA GLU A 192 -3.79 -5.29 4.65
C GLU A 192 -2.36 -5.35 4.13
N ALA A 193 -2.20 -5.92 2.94
CA ALA A 193 -1.00 -5.86 2.14
C ALA A 193 -1.28 -5.08 0.86
N ARG A 194 -0.42 -4.13 0.51
CA ARG A 194 -0.53 -3.29 -0.69
C ARG A 194 0.74 -3.32 -1.51
N TYR A 195 0.58 -3.13 -2.79
CA TYR A 195 1.64 -2.80 -3.72
C TYR A 195 1.36 -1.45 -4.35
N TYR A 196 2.33 -0.54 -4.24
CA TYR A 196 2.33 0.75 -4.92
C TYR A 196 3.31 0.71 -6.08
N TYR A 197 2.86 1.17 -7.24
CA TYR A 197 3.66 1.35 -8.44
C TYR A 197 3.68 2.83 -8.83
N GLY A 198 4.84 3.47 -8.67
CA GLY A 198 5.07 4.86 -9.04
C GLY A 198 5.16 5.01 -10.56
N LEU A 199 4.34 5.90 -11.09
CA LEU A 199 4.33 6.27 -12.51
C LEU A 199 5.15 7.52 -12.79
N HIS A 200 5.54 8.23 -11.74
CA HIS A 200 6.29 9.46 -11.82
C HIS A 200 7.76 9.24 -11.44
N ASP A 201 8.65 9.98 -12.09
CA ASP A 201 10.07 9.99 -11.80
C ASP A 201 10.40 11.19 -10.92
N PHE A 202 11.06 10.97 -9.77
CA PHE A 202 11.42 12.03 -8.84
C PHE A 202 12.72 12.75 -9.21
N TYR A 203 13.59 12.14 -10.03
CA TYR A 203 14.67 12.83 -10.72
C TYR A 203 14.20 13.33 -12.08
N ASP A 204 14.88 14.36 -12.58
CA ASP A 204 14.61 14.87 -13.92
C ASP A 204 15.06 13.83 -14.98
N ASN A 205 14.10 13.37 -15.78
CA ASN A 205 14.30 12.42 -16.87
C ASN A 205 14.43 13.09 -18.25
N SER A 206 14.65 14.41 -18.28
CA SER A 206 14.92 15.14 -19.53
C SER A 206 16.27 14.76 -20.11
N SER A 207 16.56 15.24 -21.33
CA SER A 207 17.86 15.00 -22.00
C SER A 207 19.09 15.49 -21.21
N LYS A 208 18.89 16.26 -20.15
CA LYS A 208 19.94 16.72 -19.22
C LYS A 208 19.99 15.93 -17.93
N GLY A 209 18.97 15.08 -17.65
CA GLY A 209 18.91 14.22 -16.49
C GLY A 209 19.83 13.02 -16.63
N TYR A 210 20.34 12.53 -15.50
CA TYR A 210 21.20 11.35 -15.45
C TYR A 210 20.42 10.03 -15.56
N PHE A 211 19.24 9.99 -14.92
CA PHE A 211 18.37 8.81 -14.94
C PHE A 211 17.21 9.00 -15.92
N GLY A 212 17.02 8.02 -16.80
CA GLY A 212 15.85 7.96 -17.67
C GLY A 212 14.58 7.47 -16.96
N ARG A 213 14.75 6.85 -15.77
CA ARG A 213 13.68 6.42 -14.89
C ARG A 213 14.13 6.45 -13.42
N SER A 214 13.24 6.88 -12.53
CA SER A 214 13.44 6.91 -11.08
C SER A 214 12.09 6.83 -10.36
N GLY A 215 11.34 5.76 -10.62
CA GLY A 215 9.99 5.56 -10.07
C GLY A 215 10.01 4.76 -8.77
N HIS A 216 9.21 5.15 -7.79
CA HIS A 216 9.07 4.44 -6.52
C HIS A 216 8.21 3.19 -6.64
N ASN A 217 8.63 2.11 -6.01
CA ASN A 217 7.85 0.90 -5.81
C ASN A 217 7.82 0.54 -4.32
N ALA A 218 6.67 0.16 -3.80
CA ALA A 218 6.54 -0.18 -2.39
C ALA A 218 5.60 -1.36 -2.16
N ILE A 219 6.02 -2.28 -1.28
CA ILE A 219 5.14 -3.27 -0.67
C ILE A 219 4.89 -2.80 0.76
N THR A 220 3.62 -2.67 1.13
CA THR A 220 3.20 -2.16 2.43
C THR A 220 2.39 -3.21 3.16
N PHE A 221 2.73 -3.44 4.43
CA PHE A 221 1.92 -4.22 5.37
C PHE A 221 1.41 -3.28 6.45
N LYS A 222 0.11 -3.22 6.64
CA LYS A 222 -0.51 -2.31 7.61
C LYS A 222 -1.64 -2.96 8.38
N VAL A 223 -1.83 -2.48 9.59
CA VAL A 223 -2.99 -2.75 10.42
C VAL A 223 -3.78 -1.46 10.58
N GLY A 224 -5.08 -1.58 10.71
CA GLY A 224 -5.96 -0.43 10.87
C GLY A 224 -7.10 -0.72 11.80
N TYR A 225 -7.62 0.34 12.39
CA TYR A 225 -8.82 0.32 13.23
C TYR A 225 -9.74 1.45 12.80
N LEU A 226 -11.02 1.13 12.54
CA LEU A 226 -12.03 2.09 12.12
C LEU A 226 -13.25 2.02 13.03
N ILE A 227 -13.89 3.16 13.20
CA ILE A 227 -15.19 3.32 13.87
C ILE A 227 -16.20 3.93 12.91
N ASP A 228 -17.43 3.45 12.99
CA ASP A 228 -18.53 4.01 12.19
C ASP A 228 -19.07 5.29 12.84
N LEU A 229 -19.05 6.38 12.09
CA LEU A 229 -19.61 7.66 12.52
C LEU A 229 -21.10 7.80 12.17
N PHE A 230 -21.44 7.40 10.95
CA PHE A 230 -22.82 7.48 10.44
C PHE A 230 -23.25 6.15 9.82
N LYS A 231 -24.47 5.73 10.17
CA LYS A 231 -25.15 4.60 9.55
C LYS A 231 -26.54 5.05 9.14
N SER A 232 -26.76 5.17 7.84
CA SER A 232 -28.10 5.44 7.30
C SER A 232 -28.82 4.12 7.06
N LYS A 233 -30.08 4.05 7.53
CA LYS A 233 -31.02 3.00 7.13
C LYS A 233 -31.96 3.58 6.10
N ASN A 234 -32.18 2.87 4.99
CA ASN A 234 -33.22 3.29 4.06
C ASN A 234 -34.61 3.00 4.67
N PRO A 235 -35.44 4.01 4.92
CA PRO A 235 -36.80 3.82 5.48
C PRO A 235 -37.78 3.18 4.49
N ASN A 236 -37.42 3.05 3.20
CA ASN A 236 -38.32 2.61 2.15
C ASN A 236 -38.28 1.08 1.88
N ILE A 237 -37.50 0.32 2.60
CA ILE A 237 -37.53 -1.15 2.53
C ILE A 237 -38.24 -1.66 3.77
N ARG A 238 -39.52 -1.95 3.60
CA ARG A 238 -40.35 -2.73 4.53
C ARG A 238 -40.36 -4.19 4.14
#